data_742039842bdca2385e4b20e9b57a07db
#
_entry.id   742039842bdca2385e4b20e9b57a07db
#
_cell.length_a   1.000
_cell.length_b   1.000
_cell.length_c   1.000
_cell.angle_alpha   90.00
_cell.angle_beta   90.00
_cell.angle_gamma   90.00
#
_symmetry.space_group_name_H-M   'P 1'
#
loop_
_entity.id
_entity.type
_entity.pdbx_description
1 polymer ?
#
loop_
_entity_poly.entity_id
_entity_poly.type
_entity_poly.pdbx_seq_one_letter_code
_entity_poly.pdbx_strand_id
1 'polypeptide(L)'
;MKLRSQLVIVSLITLTLPWLGVQYVRELDGHLRNGQVEALNATAKAVAARFASDSNLLAQQRHYAVPVGAIGLYVHKLSRPMILDGYDEDWQSLNLSLQHLDNSRSVPKTTIGSTKMIAGVRANIQNATQGQILQLFFKVEDGDIRYHNPTLPSPLLADHLRLQLVGPQESKRTLLVYASGPGSLQVSRALKDGTLQREFGVSGNLVEWQYGYQIELHLPLNWANQAFGIEIFDVNNYPGAGHPTSDNLGINGELPPLLIQSDKLTRELTIFQREGVRLRLTTPQARLVAESGALDTELSAQLASRHGLLTWLFNRILGAESLPELDTPETTGLIETPEISAALLNLATTTP
;
A
#
# COMPACT_ATOMS: atom_id res chain seq x y z
N MET A 1 -55.58 31.35 41.36
CA MET A 1 -54.67 31.37 40.20
C MET A 1 -55.50 31.55 38.94
N LYS A 2 -55.15 32.50 38.06
CA LYS A 2 -55.92 32.75 36.84
C LYS A 2 -55.65 31.57 35.84
N LEU A 3 -56.68 31.07 35.17
CA LEU A 3 -56.62 29.95 34.21
C LEU A 3 -55.45 30.05 33.24
N ARG A 4 -55.08 31.26 32.80
CA ARG A 4 -53.90 31.57 31.99
C ARG A 4 -52.58 31.15 32.60
N SER A 5 -52.41 31.30 33.91
CA SER A 5 -51.18 30.92 34.63
C SER A 5 -51.01 29.39 34.74
N GLN A 6 -52.13 28.69 34.90
CA GLN A 6 -52.11 27.20 34.90
C GLN A 6 -51.78 26.66 33.51
N LEU A 7 -52.31 27.23 32.45
CA LEU A 7 -52.03 26.79 31.07
C LEU A 7 -50.56 27.03 30.69
N VAL A 8 -49.97 28.14 31.11
CA VAL A 8 -48.52 28.43 30.90
C VAL A 8 -47.63 27.42 31.64
N ILE A 9 -47.96 27.10 32.90
CA ILE A 9 -47.22 26.12 33.68
C ILE A 9 -47.27 24.72 33.05
N VAL A 10 -48.47 24.28 32.63
CA VAL A 10 -48.60 22.96 31.97
C VAL A 10 -47.85 22.96 30.65
N SER A 11 -47.91 23.99 29.84
CA SER A 11 -47.15 24.10 28.59
C SER A 11 -45.64 24.09 28.83
N LEU A 12 -45.16 24.74 29.88
CA LEU A 12 -43.75 24.75 30.23
C LEU A 12 -43.28 23.36 30.65
N ILE A 13 -44.03 22.63 31.46
CA ILE A 13 -43.75 21.25 31.88
C ILE A 13 -43.76 20.33 30.68
N THR A 14 -44.71 20.47 29.76
CA THR A 14 -44.78 19.64 28.53
C THR A 14 -43.60 19.88 27.63
N LEU A 15 -43.02 21.07 27.62
CA LEU A 15 -41.85 21.44 26.81
C LEU A 15 -40.52 20.96 27.41
N THR A 16 -40.46 20.79 28.75
CA THR A 16 -39.27 20.24 29.42
C THR A 16 -39.09 18.73 29.20
N LEU A 17 -40.14 17.97 29.01
CA LEU A 17 -40.10 16.52 28.80
C LEU A 17 -39.27 16.13 27.53
N PRO A 18 -39.53 16.71 26.33
CA PRO A 18 -38.70 16.42 25.17
C PRO A 18 -37.22 16.81 25.37
N TRP A 19 -36.99 17.95 26.05
CA TRP A 19 -35.62 18.39 26.33
C TRP A 19 -34.84 17.42 27.25
N LEU A 20 -35.46 16.93 28.32
CA LEU A 20 -34.92 15.88 29.20
C LEU A 20 -34.69 14.58 28.42
N GLY A 21 -35.58 14.19 27.51
CA GLY A 21 -35.43 13.02 26.67
C GLY A 21 -34.21 13.14 25.74
N VAL A 22 -34.02 14.30 25.10
CA VAL A 22 -32.82 14.57 24.28
C VAL A 22 -31.53 14.49 25.10
N GLN A 23 -31.54 15.06 26.31
CA GLN A 23 -30.38 15.07 27.18
C GLN A 23 -30.02 13.64 27.65
N TYR A 24 -31.03 12.85 28.00
CA TYR A 24 -30.86 11.43 28.37
C TYR A 24 -30.27 10.60 27.20
N VAL A 25 -30.80 10.80 26.00
CA VAL A 25 -30.30 10.09 24.81
C VAL A 25 -28.84 10.46 24.51
N ARG A 26 -28.48 11.73 24.64
CA ARG A 26 -27.07 12.18 24.48
C ARG A 26 -26.12 11.57 25.52
N GLU A 27 -26.57 11.52 26.76
CA GLU A 27 -25.79 10.92 27.84
C GLU A 27 -25.60 9.42 27.64
N LEU A 28 -26.68 8.73 27.23
CA LEU A 28 -26.64 7.31 26.89
C LEU A 28 -25.71 7.04 25.70
N ASP A 29 -25.79 7.83 24.63
CA ASP A 29 -24.92 7.73 23.47
C ASP A 29 -23.44 7.93 23.86
N GLY A 30 -23.15 8.94 24.72
CA GLY A 30 -21.83 9.18 25.24
C GLY A 30 -21.27 7.99 26.05
N HIS A 31 -22.09 7.38 26.91
CA HIS A 31 -21.69 6.19 27.66
C HIS A 31 -21.44 4.97 26.76
N LEU A 32 -22.29 4.75 25.74
CA LEU A 32 -22.11 3.67 24.78
C LEU A 32 -20.82 3.85 23.95
N ARG A 33 -20.57 5.06 23.46
CA ARG A 33 -19.34 5.36 22.70
C ARG A 33 -18.09 5.17 23.55
N ASN A 34 -18.09 5.67 24.79
CA ASN A 34 -16.97 5.49 25.71
C ASN A 34 -16.72 4.00 26.01
N GLY A 35 -17.77 3.23 26.21
CA GLY A 35 -17.67 1.77 26.40
C GLY A 35 -17.11 1.05 25.18
N GLN A 36 -17.49 1.48 23.98
CA GLN A 36 -16.94 0.94 22.73
C GLN A 36 -15.45 1.29 22.58
N VAL A 37 -15.07 2.53 22.82
CA VAL A 37 -13.67 2.98 22.77
C VAL A 37 -12.80 2.20 23.76
N GLU A 38 -13.29 2.00 24.98
CA GLU A 38 -12.58 1.23 26.00
C GLU A 38 -12.41 -0.26 25.59
N ALA A 39 -13.45 -0.87 25.04
CA ALA A 39 -13.39 -2.24 24.52
C ALA A 39 -12.43 -2.38 23.33
N LEU A 40 -12.40 -1.41 22.41
CA LEU A 40 -11.45 -1.37 21.30
C LEU A 40 -10.01 -1.20 21.80
N ASN A 41 -9.78 -0.30 22.75
CA ASN A 41 -8.47 -0.10 23.36
C ASN A 41 -7.98 -1.36 24.10
N ALA A 42 -8.87 -2.05 24.82
CA ALA A 42 -8.52 -3.31 25.47
C ALA A 42 -8.14 -4.39 24.43
N THR A 43 -8.88 -4.46 23.33
CA THR A 43 -8.56 -5.37 22.22
C THR A 43 -7.21 -5.02 21.57
N ALA A 44 -6.96 -3.76 21.30
CA ALA A 44 -5.69 -3.30 20.74
C ALA A 44 -4.50 -3.63 21.65
N LYS A 45 -4.63 -3.42 22.97
CA LYS A 45 -3.62 -3.80 23.97
C LYS A 45 -3.39 -5.30 24.03
N ALA A 46 -4.44 -6.11 23.95
CA ALA A 46 -4.34 -7.58 23.93
C ALA A 46 -3.61 -8.07 22.66
N VAL A 47 -3.93 -7.50 21.51
CA VAL A 47 -3.23 -7.77 20.24
C VAL A 47 -1.75 -7.38 20.38
N ALA A 48 -1.46 -6.16 20.83
CA ALA A 48 -0.09 -5.69 21.00
C ALA A 48 0.72 -6.58 21.94
N ALA A 49 0.15 -6.99 23.08
CA ALA A 49 0.79 -7.91 24.03
C ALA A 49 1.07 -9.28 23.40
N ARG A 50 0.13 -9.82 22.61
CA ARG A 50 0.30 -11.10 21.90
C ARG A 50 1.47 -11.02 20.90
N PHE A 51 1.54 -9.93 20.11
CA PHE A 51 2.63 -9.76 19.15
C PHE A 51 3.96 -9.46 19.82
N ALA A 52 3.98 -8.72 20.92
CA ALA A 52 5.20 -8.43 21.69
C ALA A 52 5.78 -9.69 22.38
N SER A 53 4.94 -10.66 22.73
CA SER A 53 5.37 -11.89 23.40
C SER A 53 6.03 -12.92 22.46
N ASP A 54 5.87 -12.79 21.14
CA ASP A 54 6.39 -13.74 20.15
C ASP A 54 7.57 -13.14 19.37
N SER A 55 8.78 -13.56 19.74
CA SER A 55 10.02 -13.09 19.08
C SER A 55 10.09 -13.39 17.59
N ASN A 56 9.42 -14.45 17.11
CA ASN A 56 9.37 -14.78 15.69
C ASN A 56 8.46 -13.82 14.92
N LEU A 57 7.38 -13.33 15.54
CA LEU A 57 6.51 -12.31 14.94
C LEU A 57 7.24 -10.96 14.90
N LEU A 58 7.97 -10.60 15.95
CA LEU A 58 8.80 -9.40 15.99
C LEU A 58 9.96 -9.45 14.98
N ALA A 59 10.59 -10.61 14.78
CA ALA A 59 11.66 -10.79 13.79
C ALA A 59 11.15 -10.50 12.36
N GLN A 60 9.90 -10.86 12.05
CA GLN A 60 9.30 -10.53 10.77
C GLN A 60 9.15 -9.01 10.56
N GLN A 61 8.95 -8.22 11.61
CA GLN A 61 8.89 -6.75 11.48
C GLN A 61 10.21 -6.13 11.03
N ARG A 62 11.36 -6.75 11.35
CA ARG A 62 12.68 -6.29 10.90
C ARG A 62 12.85 -6.36 9.39
N HIS A 63 12.15 -7.27 8.72
CA HIS A 63 12.15 -7.36 7.25
C HIS A 63 11.43 -6.19 6.57
N TYR A 64 10.70 -5.36 7.31
CA TYR A 64 10.03 -4.17 6.77
C TYR A 64 10.82 -2.88 6.99
N ALA A 65 12.01 -2.95 7.58
CA ALA A 65 12.86 -1.77 7.75
C ALA A 65 13.41 -1.31 6.40
N VAL A 66 13.01 -0.13 5.97
CA VAL A 66 13.50 0.47 4.72
C VAL A 66 14.80 1.21 5.01
N PRO A 67 15.88 0.97 4.25
CA PRO A 67 17.15 1.69 4.39
C PRO A 67 16.97 3.19 4.22
N VAL A 68 17.88 3.97 4.81
CA VAL A 68 17.86 5.43 4.70
C VAL A 68 17.98 5.85 3.24
N GLY A 69 17.06 6.71 2.79
CA GLY A 69 17.01 7.20 1.43
C GLY A 69 16.50 6.19 0.39
N ALA A 70 16.16 4.96 0.79
CA ALA A 70 15.52 4.00 -0.09
C ALA A 70 14.01 4.22 -0.17
N ILE A 71 13.43 3.79 -1.29
CA ILE A 71 11.98 3.78 -1.49
C ILE A 71 11.49 2.32 -1.38
N GLY A 72 10.89 1.98 -0.25
CA GLY A 72 10.27 0.66 -0.05
C GLY A 72 9.01 0.53 -0.92
N LEU A 73 8.90 -0.61 -1.61
CA LEU A 73 7.78 -0.88 -2.50
C LEU A 73 6.69 -1.66 -1.77
N TYR A 74 5.50 -1.09 -1.72
CA TYR A 74 4.34 -1.77 -1.17
C TYR A 74 3.66 -2.61 -2.26
N VAL A 75 3.40 -3.88 -1.94
CA VAL A 75 2.80 -4.85 -2.87
C VAL A 75 1.34 -5.07 -2.50
N HIS A 76 0.45 -4.69 -3.40
CA HIS A 76 -0.99 -4.85 -3.22
C HIS A 76 -1.43 -6.30 -3.48
N LYS A 77 -2.38 -6.79 -2.70
CA LYS A 77 -2.99 -8.10 -2.94
C LYS A 77 -4.02 -7.97 -4.06
N LEU A 78 -3.75 -8.65 -5.18
CA LEU A 78 -4.64 -8.62 -6.35
C LEU A 78 -5.71 -9.70 -6.24
N SER A 79 -6.97 -9.31 -6.39
CA SER A 79 -8.11 -10.24 -6.40
C SER A 79 -8.35 -10.87 -7.77
N ARG A 80 -7.86 -10.22 -8.83
CA ARG A 80 -7.99 -10.67 -10.23
C ARG A 80 -6.64 -10.67 -10.94
N PRO A 81 -6.49 -11.46 -12.02
CA PRO A 81 -5.29 -11.41 -12.84
C PRO A 81 -5.23 -10.05 -13.57
N MET A 82 -4.03 -9.50 -13.68
CA MET A 82 -3.72 -8.44 -14.63
C MET A 82 -3.35 -9.08 -15.96
N ILE A 83 -3.80 -8.48 -17.05
CA ILE A 83 -3.46 -8.92 -18.41
C ILE A 83 -2.07 -8.37 -18.70
N LEU A 84 -1.15 -9.23 -19.14
CA LEU A 84 0.22 -8.82 -19.45
C LEU A 84 0.27 -8.26 -20.88
N ASP A 85 -0.22 -7.07 -21.09
CA ASP A 85 -0.27 -6.40 -22.40
C ASP A 85 0.52 -5.09 -22.44
N GLY A 86 0.95 -4.59 -21.29
CA GLY A 86 1.74 -3.36 -21.13
C GLY A 86 0.90 -2.09 -20.95
N TYR A 87 -0.43 -2.20 -21.00
CA TYR A 87 -1.32 -1.06 -20.81
C TYR A 87 -1.69 -0.88 -19.33
N ASP A 88 -2.13 0.32 -18.97
CA ASP A 88 -2.43 0.69 -17.58
C ASP A 88 -3.92 0.54 -17.19
N GLU A 89 -4.81 0.12 -18.10
CA GLU A 89 -6.25 0.05 -17.86
C GLU A 89 -6.62 -0.87 -16.69
N ASP A 90 -5.99 -2.04 -16.62
CA ASP A 90 -6.22 -2.99 -15.52
C ASP A 90 -5.78 -2.41 -14.18
N TRP A 91 -4.64 -1.70 -14.17
CA TRP A 91 -4.07 -1.07 -12.99
C TRP A 91 -4.86 0.15 -12.53
N GLN A 92 -5.36 0.98 -13.46
CA GLN A 92 -6.24 2.10 -13.14
C GLN A 92 -7.52 1.65 -12.42
N SER A 93 -8.02 0.46 -12.77
CA SER A 93 -9.21 -0.10 -12.16
C SER A 93 -9.05 -0.43 -10.66
N LEU A 94 -7.82 -0.49 -10.15
CA LEU A 94 -7.54 -0.65 -8.72
C LEU A 94 -7.73 0.65 -7.92
N ASN A 95 -7.90 1.77 -8.62
CA ASN A 95 -8.01 3.11 -8.02
C ASN A 95 -6.84 3.44 -7.07
N LEU A 96 -5.65 2.98 -7.41
CA LEU A 96 -4.42 3.19 -6.68
C LEU A 96 -3.52 4.16 -7.44
N SER A 97 -2.90 5.11 -6.75
CA SER A 97 -1.91 5.99 -7.36
C SER A 97 -0.58 5.25 -7.55
N LEU A 98 0.14 5.57 -8.63
CA LEU A 98 1.46 5.02 -8.90
C LEU A 98 2.49 5.64 -7.94
N GLN A 99 3.38 4.83 -7.38
CA GLN A 99 4.46 5.28 -6.52
C GLN A 99 5.61 5.87 -7.35
N HIS A 100 6.09 7.06 -6.98
CA HIS A 100 7.27 7.66 -7.61
C HIS A 100 8.55 6.94 -7.18
N LEU A 101 9.45 6.70 -8.14
CA LEU A 101 10.78 6.10 -7.90
C LEU A 101 11.92 7.13 -7.93
N ASP A 102 11.58 8.40 -7.82
CA ASP A 102 12.56 9.47 -7.83
C ASP A 102 13.40 9.47 -6.56
N ASN A 103 14.62 8.97 -6.64
CA ASN A 103 15.54 8.96 -5.53
C ASN A 103 16.59 10.08 -5.64
N SER A 104 17.12 10.52 -4.49
CA SER A 104 18.19 11.51 -4.37
C SER A 104 19.53 11.11 -5.01
N ARG A 105 19.71 9.80 -5.28
CA ARG A 105 20.89 9.26 -5.98
C ARG A 105 20.84 9.41 -7.49
N SER A 106 19.65 9.63 -8.03
CA SER A 106 19.45 9.79 -9.48
C SER A 106 20.16 11.04 -9.97
N VAL A 107 20.71 10.96 -11.18
CA VAL A 107 21.35 12.12 -11.84
C VAL A 107 20.31 13.23 -12.01
N PRO A 108 20.71 14.52 -11.94
CA PRO A 108 19.77 15.64 -12.11
C PRO A 108 18.93 15.49 -13.37
N LYS A 109 17.64 15.56 -13.22
CA LYS A 109 16.60 15.30 -14.21
C LYS A 109 16.63 16.36 -15.31
N THR A 110 17.37 16.12 -16.36
CA THR A 110 17.28 16.99 -17.55
C THR A 110 16.46 16.38 -18.67
N THR A 111 16.15 15.09 -18.62
CA THR A 111 15.60 14.41 -19.79
C THR A 111 14.58 13.29 -19.50
N ILE A 112 14.76 12.49 -18.46
CA ILE A 112 13.67 11.63 -18.02
C ILE A 112 12.82 12.43 -17.05
N GLY A 113 11.51 12.48 -17.31
CA GLY A 113 10.51 13.00 -16.41
C GLY A 113 10.42 12.17 -15.13
N SER A 114 9.24 11.81 -14.69
CA SER A 114 9.05 10.97 -13.52
C SER A 114 8.93 9.51 -13.89
N THR A 115 9.52 8.62 -13.09
CA THR A 115 9.22 7.20 -13.14
C THR A 115 8.25 6.86 -12.02
N LYS A 116 7.16 6.21 -12.38
CA LYS A 116 6.13 5.74 -11.45
C LYS A 116 5.94 4.24 -11.59
N MET A 117 5.63 3.57 -10.48
CA MET A 117 5.32 2.16 -10.52
C MET A 117 4.22 1.78 -9.54
N ILE A 118 3.62 0.62 -9.78
CA ILE A 118 2.77 -0.09 -8.84
C ILE A 118 3.15 -1.57 -8.85
N ALA A 119 3.08 -2.20 -7.69
CA ALA A 119 3.37 -3.62 -7.53
C ALA A 119 2.14 -4.35 -6.96
N GLY A 120 1.83 -5.48 -7.53
CA GLY A 120 0.78 -6.37 -7.04
C GLY A 120 1.26 -7.80 -6.93
N VAL A 121 0.64 -8.59 -6.05
CA VAL A 121 0.94 -10.01 -5.88
C VAL A 121 -0.31 -10.84 -6.03
N ARG A 122 -0.17 -11.94 -6.72
CA ARG A 122 -1.23 -12.91 -6.97
C ARG A 122 -0.72 -14.34 -6.77
N ALA A 123 -1.59 -15.21 -6.23
CA ALA A 123 -1.35 -16.64 -6.22
C ALA A 123 -1.36 -17.19 -7.66
N ASN A 124 -0.40 -18.04 -8.00
CA ASN A 124 -0.39 -18.74 -9.28
C ASN A 124 -1.44 -19.86 -9.25
N ILE A 125 -2.59 -19.63 -9.92
CA ILE A 125 -3.71 -20.57 -9.93
C ILE A 125 -3.40 -21.80 -10.82
N GLN A 126 -2.51 -21.65 -11.82
CA GLN A 126 -2.21 -22.73 -12.77
C GLN A 126 -1.29 -23.80 -12.16
N ASN A 127 -0.47 -23.43 -11.18
CA ASN A 127 0.43 -24.34 -10.49
C ASN A 127 0.46 -24.00 -8.99
N ALA A 128 -0.41 -24.59 -8.21
CA ALA A 128 -0.49 -24.38 -6.76
C ALA A 128 0.85 -24.63 -6.01
N THR A 129 1.79 -25.32 -6.64
CA THR A 129 3.14 -25.60 -6.12
C THR A 129 4.18 -24.53 -6.49
N GLN A 130 3.90 -23.60 -7.40
CA GLN A 130 4.86 -22.59 -7.87
C GLN A 130 4.83 -21.26 -7.12
N GLY A 131 3.98 -21.12 -6.12
CA GLY A 131 3.93 -19.91 -5.28
C GLY A 131 3.19 -18.74 -5.90
N GLN A 132 3.56 -17.54 -5.50
CA GLN A 132 2.91 -16.29 -5.90
C GLN A 132 3.68 -15.61 -7.05
N ILE A 133 2.95 -14.94 -7.91
CA ILE A 133 3.49 -14.10 -8.98
C ILE A 133 3.49 -12.65 -8.51
N LEU A 134 4.64 -12.01 -8.58
CA LEU A 134 4.81 -10.57 -8.43
C LEU A 134 4.53 -9.94 -9.81
N GLN A 135 3.59 -9.02 -9.85
CA GLN A 135 3.22 -8.24 -11.02
C GLN A 135 3.63 -6.80 -10.79
N LEU A 136 4.32 -6.22 -11.75
CA LEU A 136 4.88 -4.88 -11.70
C LEU A 136 4.42 -4.09 -12.91
N PHE A 137 4.05 -2.86 -12.69
CA PHE A 137 3.76 -1.92 -13.75
C PHE A 137 4.62 -0.66 -13.56
N PHE A 138 5.27 -0.23 -14.63
CA PHE A 138 6.10 0.96 -14.68
C PHE A 138 5.57 1.92 -15.73
N LYS A 139 5.58 3.19 -15.41
CA LYS A 139 5.30 4.27 -16.34
C LYS A 139 6.49 5.22 -16.33
N VAL A 140 7.22 5.25 -17.42
CA VAL A 140 8.46 6.01 -17.57
C VAL A 140 8.23 7.16 -18.55
N GLU A 141 8.54 8.37 -18.13
CA GLU A 141 8.54 9.55 -19.00
C GLU A 141 9.93 9.69 -19.63
N ASP A 142 9.99 9.47 -20.94
CA ASP A 142 11.21 9.49 -21.74
C ASP A 142 10.89 10.02 -23.14
N GLY A 143 11.58 11.09 -23.53
CA GLY A 143 11.35 11.76 -24.82
C GLY A 143 12.05 11.12 -26.01
N ASP A 144 12.97 10.17 -25.80
CA ASP A 144 13.77 9.54 -26.87
C ASP A 144 14.14 8.09 -26.50
N ILE A 145 13.20 7.20 -26.71
CA ILE A 145 13.33 5.78 -26.34
C ILE A 145 14.36 5.08 -27.22
N ARG A 146 15.40 4.54 -26.62
CA ARG A 146 16.43 3.78 -27.32
C ARG A 146 16.27 2.27 -27.13
N TYR A 147 15.78 1.61 -28.17
CA TYR A 147 15.62 0.17 -28.22
C TYR A 147 16.95 -0.57 -28.43
N HIS A 148 17.03 -1.78 -27.88
CA HIS A 148 18.15 -2.68 -28.11
C HIS A 148 18.21 -3.11 -29.57
N ASN A 149 19.36 -2.88 -30.21
CA ASN A 149 19.66 -3.43 -31.54
C ASN A 149 20.23 -4.83 -31.39
N PRO A 150 19.56 -5.89 -31.87
CA PRO A 150 20.02 -7.29 -31.72
C PRO A 150 21.37 -7.57 -32.39
N THR A 151 21.84 -6.68 -33.29
CA THR A 151 23.16 -6.82 -33.91
C THR A 151 24.31 -6.35 -32.99
N LEU A 152 23.97 -5.62 -31.91
CA LEU A 152 24.95 -5.16 -30.94
C LEU A 152 25.15 -6.20 -29.83
N PRO A 153 26.38 -6.35 -29.32
CA PRO A 153 26.70 -7.41 -28.39
C PRO A 153 26.12 -7.20 -26.99
N SER A 154 25.72 -5.99 -26.65
CA SER A 154 25.31 -5.66 -25.28
C SER A 154 23.96 -4.90 -25.24
N PRO A 155 22.98 -5.37 -24.46
CA PRO A 155 21.75 -4.64 -24.23
C PRO A 155 21.93 -3.36 -23.38
N LEU A 156 23.08 -3.19 -22.73
CA LEU A 156 23.41 -2.00 -21.93
C LEU A 156 23.59 -0.74 -22.78
N LEU A 157 23.56 -0.86 -24.11
CA LEU A 157 23.58 0.26 -25.04
C LEU A 157 22.17 0.74 -25.43
N ALA A 158 21.15 0.25 -24.76
CA ALA A 158 19.75 0.62 -24.91
C ALA A 158 19.16 0.99 -23.55
N ASP A 159 18.00 1.63 -23.57
CA ASP A 159 17.25 1.89 -22.35
C ASP A 159 16.83 0.56 -21.72
N HIS A 160 17.07 0.44 -20.43
CA HIS A 160 16.85 -0.82 -19.74
C HIS A 160 16.56 -0.63 -18.26
N LEU A 161 15.88 -1.63 -17.67
CA LEU A 161 15.74 -1.75 -16.23
C LEU A 161 16.75 -2.78 -15.73
N ARG A 162 17.38 -2.49 -14.59
CA ARG A 162 18.13 -3.45 -13.82
C ARG A 162 17.36 -3.76 -12.54
N LEU A 163 16.97 -5.02 -12.37
CA LEU A 163 16.30 -5.52 -11.19
C LEU A 163 17.29 -6.30 -10.35
N GLN A 164 17.43 -5.91 -9.07
CA GLN A 164 18.26 -6.62 -8.10
C GLN A 164 17.37 -7.33 -7.09
N LEU A 165 17.34 -8.64 -7.12
CA LEU A 165 16.41 -9.47 -6.38
C LEU A 165 17.15 -10.27 -5.31
N VAL A 166 16.57 -10.33 -4.10
CA VAL A 166 17.06 -11.21 -3.03
C VAL A 166 15.92 -12.10 -2.58
N GLY A 167 16.09 -13.38 -2.85
CA GLY A 167 15.15 -14.43 -2.48
C GLY A 167 15.56 -15.16 -1.19
N PRO A 168 14.92 -16.31 -0.88
CA PRO A 168 15.23 -17.12 0.27
C PRO A 168 16.70 -17.56 0.28
N GLN A 169 17.26 -17.73 1.50
CA GLN A 169 18.68 -18.12 1.69
C GLN A 169 19.67 -17.15 1.01
N GLU A 170 19.30 -15.85 0.96
CA GLU A 170 20.10 -14.78 0.35
C GLU A 170 20.46 -15.03 -1.13
N SER A 171 19.62 -15.78 -1.83
CA SER A 171 19.81 -16.01 -3.27
C SER A 171 19.66 -14.72 -4.05
N LYS A 172 20.80 -14.18 -4.52
CA LYS A 172 20.82 -12.90 -5.26
C LYS A 172 20.69 -13.16 -6.76
N ARG A 173 19.89 -12.33 -7.43
CA ARG A 173 19.74 -12.30 -8.88
C ARG A 173 19.80 -10.86 -9.35
N THR A 174 20.52 -10.62 -10.43
CA THR A 174 20.49 -9.36 -11.16
C THR A 174 19.93 -9.62 -12.55
N LEU A 175 18.82 -8.99 -12.87
CA LEU A 175 18.15 -9.11 -14.15
C LEU A 175 18.26 -7.79 -14.92
N LEU A 176 18.52 -7.89 -16.22
CA LEU A 176 18.43 -6.80 -17.17
C LEU A 176 17.17 -7.01 -18.00
N VAL A 177 16.29 -6.01 -18.02
CA VAL A 177 15.04 -6.03 -18.78
C VAL A 177 15.13 -4.95 -19.84
N TYR A 178 14.99 -5.33 -21.10
CA TYR A 178 15.14 -4.44 -22.24
C TYR A 178 14.23 -4.87 -23.39
N ALA A 179 14.03 -4.00 -24.37
CA ALA A 179 13.20 -4.23 -25.53
C ALA A 179 13.95 -3.94 -26.83
N SER A 180 13.62 -4.68 -27.89
CA SER A 180 14.08 -4.39 -29.26
C SER A 180 13.04 -3.61 -30.08
N GLY A 181 11.94 -3.21 -29.45
CA GLY A 181 10.79 -2.49 -29.98
C GLY A 181 9.60 -2.66 -29.06
N PRO A 182 8.46 -2.01 -29.32
CA PRO A 182 7.23 -2.25 -28.60
C PRO A 182 6.83 -3.73 -28.65
N GLY A 183 6.25 -4.25 -27.56
CA GLY A 183 5.82 -5.64 -27.40
C GLY A 183 6.62 -6.39 -26.35
N SER A 184 6.87 -7.68 -26.60
CA SER A 184 7.50 -8.58 -25.61
C SER A 184 8.90 -8.15 -25.20
N LEU A 185 9.14 -8.09 -23.90
CA LEU A 185 10.43 -7.77 -23.31
C LEU A 185 11.41 -8.94 -23.38
N GLN A 186 12.67 -8.60 -23.42
CA GLN A 186 13.77 -9.53 -23.26
C GLN A 186 14.34 -9.37 -21.85
N VAL A 187 14.61 -10.50 -21.20
CA VAL A 187 15.19 -10.52 -19.86
C VAL A 187 16.44 -11.37 -19.86
N SER A 188 17.53 -10.82 -19.34
CA SER A 188 18.79 -11.51 -19.17
C SER A 188 19.26 -11.45 -17.73
N ARG A 189 19.75 -12.56 -17.20
CA ARG A 189 20.37 -12.64 -15.88
C ARG A 189 21.85 -12.37 -16.00
N ALA A 190 22.37 -11.42 -15.24
CA ALA A 190 23.82 -11.20 -15.11
C ALA A 190 24.42 -12.29 -14.22
N LEU A 191 25.41 -12.98 -14.73
CA LEU A 191 26.19 -13.97 -13.98
C LEU A 191 27.38 -13.28 -13.28
N LYS A 192 28.03 -14.00 -12.35
CA LYS A 192 29.17 -13.48 -11.56
C LYS A 192 30.39 -13.12 -12.39
N ASP A 193 30.54 -13.72 -13.55
CA ASP A 193 31.60 -13.46 -14.53
C ASP A 193 31.30 -12.27 -15.47
N GLY A 194 30.15 -11.61 -15.28
CA GLY A 194 29.69 -10.51 -16.11
C GLY A 194 28.98 -10.95 -17.40
N THR A 195 28.87 -12.25 -17.68
CA THR A 195 28.12 -12.74 -18.83
C THR A 195 26.61 -12.61 -18.62
N LEU A 196 25.87 -12.44 -19.70
CA LEU A 196 24.41 -12.35 -19.71
C LEU A 196 23.81 -13.66 -20.21
N GLN A 197 22.94 -14.25 -19.41
CA GLN A 197 22.18 -15.44 -19.76
C GLN A 197 20.71 -15.10 -19.87
N ARG A 198 20.03 -15.52 -20.94
CA ARG A 198 18.58 -15.31 -21.10
C ARG A 198 17.82 -15.94 -19.93
N GLU A 199 16.89 -15.16 -19.38
CA GLU A 199 16.04 -15.58 -18.27
C GLU A 199 14.60 -15.78 -18.77
N PHE A 200 14.06 -16.99 -18.58
CA PHE A 200 12.71 -17.35 -19.06
C PHE A 200 11.66 -17.33 -17.95
N GLY A 201 12.08 -17.16 -16.69
CA GLY A 201 11.16 -17.10 -15.54
C GLY A 201 10.45 -15.77 -15.38
N VAL A 202 10.78 -14.78 -16.22
CA VAL A 202 10.16 -13.46 -16.25
C VAL A 202 9.54 -13.24 -17.61
N SER A 203 8.32 -12.75 -17.63
CA SER A 203 7.62 -12.30 -18.82
C SER A 203 7.25 -10.84 -18.68
N GLY A 204 7.17 -10.12 -19.79
CA GLY A 204 6.81 -8.71 -19.77
C GLY A 204 6.48 -8.17 -21.14
N ASN A 205 5.83 -7.02 -21.13
CA ASN A 205 5.46 -6.28 -22.32
C ASN A 205 5.79 -4.80 -22.17
N LEU A 206 6.15 -4.15 -23.28
CA LEU A 206 6.41 -2.72 -23.37
C LEU A 206 5.48 -2.10 -24.40
N VAL A 207 4.87 -0.99 -24.05
CA VAL A 207 4.04 -0.17 -24.91
C VAL A 207 4.50 1.28 -24.84
N GLU A 208 4.59 1.94 -25.98
CA GLU A 208 4.83 3.39 -26.04
C GLU A 208 3.56 4.16 -25.69
N TRP A 209 3.73 5.31 -25.04
CA TRP A 209 2.67 6.26 -24.78
C TRP A 209 3.17 7.69 -25.08
N GLN A 210 2.29 8.68 -25.02
CA GLN A 210 2.56 10.03 -25.49
C GLN A 210 3.87 10.67 -24.97
N TYR A 211 4.33 10.30 -23.74
CA TYR A 211 5.48 10.92 -23.08
C TYR A 211 6.58 9.92 -22.74
N GLY A 212 6.57 8.72 -23.31
CA GLY A 212 7.58 7.70 -23.02
C GLY A 212 7.07 6.28 -23.23
N TYR A 213 7.29 5.39 -22.23
CA TYR A 213 6.91 4.01 -22.35
C TYR A 213 6.33 3.45 -21.04
N GLN A 214 5.54 2.40 -21.19
CA GLN A 214 4.98 1.63 -20.10
C GLN A 214 5.53 0.20 -20.16
N ILE A 215 5.82 -0.37 -19.02
CA ILE A 215 6.31 -1.74 -18.89
C ILE A 215 5.46 -2.48 -17.89
N GLU A 216 5.05 -3.67 -18.26
CA GLU A 216 4.43 -4.62 -17.36
C GLU A 216 5.29 -5.88 -17.26
N LEU A 217 5.52 -6.36 -16.03
CA LEU A 217 6.38 -7.49 -15.73
C LEU A 217 5.69 -8.48 -14.79
N HIS A 218 5.85 -9.76 -15.07
CA HIS A 218 5.47 -10.87 -14.21
C HIS A 218 6.69 -11.69 -13.85
N LEU A 219 6.93 -11.90 -12.55
CA LEU A 219 8.05 -12.70 -12.06
C LEU A 219 7.68 -13.49 -10.80
N PRO A 220 8.37 -14.60 -10.49
CA PRO A 220 8.11 -15.35 -9.26
C PRO A 220 8.44 -14.52 -8.02
N LEU A 221 7.49 -14.34 -7.11
CA LEU A 221 7.67 -13.56 -5.88
C LEU A 221 8.83 -14.07 -5.02
N ASN A 222 9.03 -15.38 -4.98
CA ASN A 222 10.12 -16.00 -4.19
C ASN A 222 11.53 -15.56 -4.62
N TRP A 223 11.69 -14.93 -5.79
CA TRP A 223 12.98 -14.38 -6.20
C TRP A 223 13.31 -13.04 -5.53
N ALA A 224 12.29 -12.34 -5.01
CA ALA A 224 12.40 -10.98 -4.51
C ALA A 224 11.79 -10.78 -3.11
N ASN A 225 11.40 -11.87 -2.43
CA ASN A 225 10.63 -11.75 -1.19
C ASN A 225 11.41 -11.22 0.02
N GLN A 226 12.72 -11.04 -0.07
CA GLN A 226 13.54 -10.44 0.98
C GLN A 226 13.92 -8.99 0.65
N ALA A 227 14.40 -8.74 -0.58
CA ALA A 227 14.75 -7.40 -1.01
C ALA A 227 14.60 -7.24 -2.52
N PHE A 228 14.29 -6.01 -2.94
CA PHE A 228 13.97 -5.69 -4.33
C PHE A 228 14.48 -4.30 -4.73
N GLY A 229 15.54 -4.27 -5.51
CA GLY A 229 16.10 -3.05 -6.08
C GLY A 229 15.69 -2.88 -7.53
N ILE A 230 15.39 -1.65 -7.90
CA ILE A 230 15.05 -1.22 -9.25
C ILE A 230 15.94 -0.06 -9.62
N GLU A 231 16.51 -0.14 -10.80
CA GLU A 231 17.29 0.93 -11.40
C GLU A 231 16.88 1.07 -12.87
N ILE A 232 16.60 2.27 -13.32
CA ILE A 232 16.20 2.59 -14.69
C ILE A 232 17.32 3.38 -15.34
N PHE A 233 17.72 2.97 -16.53
CA PHE A 233 18.80 3.57 -17.29
C PHE A 233 18.26 4.14 -18.60
N ASP A 234 18.45 5.43 -18.80
CA ASP A 234 18.33 6.13 -20.07
C ASP A 234 19.72 6.32 -20.65
N VAL A 235 19.98 5.73 -21.79
CA VAL A 235 21.30 5.69 -22.42
C VAL A 235 21.57 6.92 -23.30
N ASN A 236 20.53 7.65 -23.72
CA ASN A 236 20.65 8.80 -24.61
C ASN A 236 21.45 9.92 -23.98
N ASN A 237 21.24 10.17 -22.69
CA ASN A 237 21.82 11.28 -21.97
C ASN A 237 23.15 10.96 -21.29
N TYR A 238 23.42 9.68 -21.05
CA TYR A 238 24.61 9.22 -20.33
C TYR A 238 25.20 7.97 -20.98
N PRO A 239 25.70 8.05 -22.24
CA PRO A 239 26.29 6.89 -22.90
C PRO A 239 27.52 6.43 -22.12
N GLY A 240 27.44 5.24 -21.53
CA GLY A 240 28.49 4.64 -20.71
C GLY A 240 28.56 5.11 -19.25
N ALA A 241 27.67 5.98 -18.79
CA ALA A 241 27.57 6.31 -17.37
C ALA A 241 26.80 5.18 -16.65
N GLY A 242 27.45 4.45 -15.77
CA GLY A 242 26.86 3.37 -14.98
C GLY A 242 25.89 3.83 -13.88
N HIS A 243 25.25 5.01 -14.07
CA HIS A 243 24.34 5.58 -13.08
C HIS A 243 22.90 5.52 -13.60
N PRO A 244 21.96 5.04 -12.77
CA PRO A 244 20.56 5.04 -13.12
C PRO A 244 20.01 6.46 -13.11
N THR A 245 19.02 6.72 -13.96
CA THR A 245 18.26 7.95 -14.00
C THR A 245 17.15 7.97 -12.94
N SER A 246 16.72 6.78 -12.52
CA SER A 246 15.72 6.58 -11.45
C SER A 246 16.01 5.29 -10.73
N ASP A 247 15.92 5.27 -9.41
CA ASP A 247 16.11 4.05 -8.61
C ASP A 247 15.31 4.10 -7.30
N ASN A 248 15.23 2.95 -6.59
CA ASN A 248 14.62 2.85 -5.26
C ASN A 248 15.62 2.50 -4.16
N LEU A 249 16.91 2.54 -4.44
CA LEU A 249 17.97 2.08 -3.54
C LEU A 249 18.24 3.07 -2.41
N GLY A 250 18.80 2.58 -1.31
CA GLY A 250 19.32 3.41 -0.23
C GLY A 250 20.54 4.23 -0.63
N ILE A 251 20.94 5.20 0.21
CA ILE A 251 22.04 6.13 -0.06
C ILE A 251 23.35 5.41 -0.42
N ASN A 252 23.63 4.27 0.23
CA ASN A 252 24.83 3.48 -0.05
C ASN A 252 24.56 2.30 -1.00
N GLY A 253 23.41 2.26 -1.70
CA GLY A 253 23.03 1.19 -2.59
C GLY A 253 22.38 0.00 -1.90
N GLU A 254 21.91 0.16 -0.66
CA GLU A 254 21.16 -0.88 0.02
C GLU A 254 19.83 -1.15 -0.67
N LEU A 255 19.49 -2.43 -0.80
CA LEU A 255 18.23 -2.85 -1.40
C LEU A 255 17.10 -2.71 -0.37
N PRO A 256 16.00 -2.01 -0.70
CA PRO A 256 14.83 -1.98 0.15
C PRO A 256 14.10 -3.32 0.15
N PRO A 257 13.38 -3.66 1.23
CA PRO A 257 12.51 -4.82 1.24
C PRO A 257 11.26 -4.60 0.37
N LEU A 258 10.68 -5.69 -0.14
CA LEU A 258 9.30 -5.69 -0.59
C LEU A 258 8.36 -5.67 0.62
N LEU A 259 7.46 -4.70 0.65
CA LEU A 259 6.50 -4.53 1.72
C LEU A 259 5.22 -5.29 1.36
N ILE A 260 5.16 -6.57 1.71
CA ILE A 260 4.04 -7.45 1.43
C ILE A 260 3.27 -7.70 2.71
N GLN A 261 1.94 -7.67 2.65
CA GLN A 261 1.14 -8.08 3.80
C GLN A 261 1.42 -9.54 4.18
N SER A 262 1.64 -9.77 5.46
CA SER A 262 1.98 -11.09 5.97
C SER A 262 0.72 -11.92 6.22
N ASP A 263 0.52 -12.99 5.45
CA ASP A 263 -0.58 -13.94 5.67
C ASP A 263 -0.52 -14.62 7.05
N LYS A 264 0.69 -14.77 7.62
CA LYS A 264 0.85 -15.31 8.98
C LYS A 264 0.33 -14.32 10.02
N LEU A 265 0.74 -13.05 9.93
CA LEU A 265 0.27 -12.01 10.85
C LEU A 265 -1.23 -11.76 10.69
N THR A 266 -1.75 -11.82 9.47
CA THR A 266 -3.20 -11.72 9.19
C THR A 266 -3.98 -12.85 9.89
N ARG A 267 -3.49 -14.09 9.82
CA ARG A 267 -4.11 -15.23 10.52
C ARG A 267 -4.09 -15.06 12.03
N GLU A 268 -3.01 -14.58 12.62
CA GLU A 268 -2.92 -14.28 14.05
C GLU A 268 -3.91 -13.17 14.45
N LEU A 269 -4.08 -12.13 13.61
CA LEU A 269 -5.07 -11.06 13.85
C LEU A 269 -6.51 -11.60 13.79
N THR A 270 -6.79 -12.60 12.95
CA THR A 270 -8.14 -13.16 12.80
C THR A 270 -8.67 -13.76 14.10
N ILE A 271 -7.78 -14.20 15.01
CA ILE A 271 -8.16 -14.70 16.34
C ILE A 271 -8.88 -13.63 17.17
N PHE A 272 -8.57 -12.36 16.95
CA PHE A 272 -9.15 -11.21 17.65
C PHE A 272 -10.28 -10.54 16.88
N GLN A 273 -10.64 -11.09 15.71
CA GLN A 273 -11.66 -10.51 14.85
C GLN A 273 -13.03 -10.48 15.54
N ARG A 274 -13.71 -9.36 15.41
CA ARG A 274 -15.11 -9.18 15.81
C ARG A 274 -15.88 -8.56 14.65
N GLU A 275 -17.19 -8.83 14.61
CA GLU A 275 -18.10 -8.23 13.63
C GLU A 275 -18.08 -6.70 13.72
N GLY A 276 -17.99 -6.01 12.59
CA GLY A 276 -17.93 -4.56 12.52
C GLY A 276 -16.61 -3.93 12.98
N VAL A 277 -15.57 -4.74 13.29
CA VAL A 277 -14.25 -4.25 13.72
C VAL A 277 -13.18 -4.66 12.71
N ARG A 278 -12.44 -3.69 12.22
CA ARG A 278 -11.26 -3.90 11.39
C ARG A 278 -10.00 -3.68 12.23
N LEU A 279 -9.14 -4.68 12.27
CA LEU A 279 -7.85 -4.64 12.96
C LEU A 279 -6.74 -4.46 11.95
N ARG A 280 -5.86 -3.51 12.18
CA ARG A 280 -4.70 -3.22 11.35
C ARG A 280 -3.42 -3.28 12.18
N LEU A 281 -2.42 -3.97 11.68
CA LEU A 281 -1.07 -3.99 12.23
C LEU A 281 -0.16 -3.17 11.33
N THR A 282 0.49 -2.17 11.92
CA THR A 282 1.41 -1.28 11.21
C THR A 282 2.83 -1.40 11.74
N THR A 283 3.82 -1.07 10.88
CA THR A 283 5.19 -0.83 11.34
C THR A 283 5.28 0.47 12.13
N PRO A 284 6.42 0.73 12.82
CA PRO A 284 6.68 2.04 13.42
C PRO A 284 6.67 3.21 12.42
N GLN A 285 6.79 2.95 11.12
CA GLN A 285 6.68 3.92 10.05
C GLN A 285 5.25 4.03 9.48
N ALA A 286 4.24 3.60 10.24
CA ALA A 286 2.81 3.62 9.87
C ALA A 286 2.45 2.79 8.60
N ARG A 287 3.29 1.83 8.18
CA ARG A 287 3.00 0.98 7.02
C ARG A 287 2.19 -0.25 7.41
N LEU A 288 1.17 -0.57 6.64
CA LEU A 288 0.29 -1.71 6.87
C LEU A 288 1.03 -3.04 6.62
N VAL A 289 1.08 -3.89 7.64
CA VAL A 289 1.72 -5.22 7.61
C VAL A 289 0.71 -6.35 7.55
N ALA A 290 -0.41 -6.18 8.24
CA ALA A 290 -1.49 -7.15 8.26
C ALA A 290 -2.82 -6.45 8.56
N GLU A 291 -3.90 -7.00 8.01
CA GLU A 291 -5.26 -6.51 8.22
C GLU A 291 -6.20 -7.70 8.41
N SER A 292 -7.14 -7.57 9.34
CA SER A 292 -8.20 -8.56 9.56
C SER A 292 -9.51 -7.87 9.94
N GLY A 293 -10.62 -8.44 9.49
CA GLY A 293 -11.96 -7.89 9.67
C GLY A 293 -12.40 -6.98 8.53
N ALA A 294 -13.70 -6.83 8.38
CA ALA A 294 -14.34 -5.90 7.46
C ALA A 294 -15.21 -4.94 8.24
N LEU A 295 -15.27 -3.71 7.79
CA LEU A 295 -16.29 -2.77 8.24
C LEU A 295 -17.54 -3.02 7.42
N ASP A 296 -18.68 -2.95 8.08
CA ASP A 296 -19.98 -3.15 7.45
C ASP A 296 -20.34 -1.88 6.63
N THR A 297 -19.65 -1.73 5.48
CA THR A 297 -19.84 -0.59 4.57
C THR A 297 -21.24 -0.61 3.94
N GLU A 298 -21.86 -1.78 3.80
CA GLU A 298 -23.24 -1.88 3.30
C GLU A 298 -24.25 -1.32 4.31
N LEU A 299 -24.07 -1.57 5.59
CA LEU A 299 -24.94 -1.03 6.63
C LEU A 299 -24.80 0.49 6.75
N SER A 300 -23.56 1.00 6.66
CA SER A 300 -23.31 2.46 6.67
C SER A 300 -23.86 3.15 5.44
N ALA A 301 -23.74 2.55 4.25
CA ALA A 301 -24.34 3.07 3.02
C ALA A 301 -25.88 3.01 3.04
N GLN A 302 -26.49 1.96 3.59
CA GLN A 302 -27.94 1.87 3.76
C GLN A 302 -28.47 2.87 4.78
N LEU A 303 -27.73 3.14 5.85
CA LEU A 303 -28.09 4.17 6.83
C LEU A 303 -27.93 5.58 6.24
N ALA A 304 -26.89 5.82 5.46
CA ALA A 304 -26.69 7.10 4.76
C ALA A 304 -27.74 7.37 3.68
N SER A 305 -28.27 6.34 3.02
CA SER A 305 -29.29 6.47 1.97
C SER A 305 -30.71 6.74 2.50
N ARG A 306 -30.97 6.51 3.79
CA ARG A 306 -32.23 6.85 4.43
C ARG A 306 -32.31 8.35 4.78
N HIS A 307 -32.33 9.19 3.75
CA HIS A 307 -32.54 10.64 3.90
C HIS A 307 -33.99 10.94 4.27
N GLY A 308 -34.32 10.79 5.56
CA GLY A 308 -35.63 11.16 6.10
C GLY A 308 -35.50 12.28 7.13
N LEU A 309 -36.59 13.03 7.31
CA LEU A 309 -36.69 14.06 8.36
C LEU A 309 -36.26 13.54 9.74
N LEU A 310 -36.53 12.27 10.03
CA LEU A 310 -36.11 11.59 11.26
C LEU A 310 -34.57 11.43 11.36
N THR A 311 -33.89 11.06 10.29
CA THR A 311 -32.41 10.92 10.28
C THR A 311 -31.75 12.29 10.43
N TRP A 312 -32.29 13.34 9.77
CA TRP A 312 -31.81 14.70 9.96
C TRP A 312 -32.01 15.17 11.40
N LEU A 313 -33.17 14.92 11.99
CA LEU A 313 -33.48 15.27 13.38
C LEU A 313 -32.56 14.51 14.37
N PHE A 314 -32.35 13.22 14.12
CA PHE A 314 -31.45 12.38 14.91
C PHE A 314 -30.02 12.88 14.87
N ASN A 315 -29.47 13.18 13.69
CA ASN A 315 -28.14 13.75 13.52
C ASN A 315 -28.01 15.13 14.18
N ARG A 316 -29.08 15.93 14.12
CA ARG A 316 -29.11 17.23 14.80
C ARG A 316 -29.18 17.12 16.33
N ILE A 317 -29.86 16.10 16.85
CA ILE A 317 -29.98 15.86 18.30
C ILE A 317 -28.72 15.27 18.87
N LEU A 318 -28.14 14.28 18.20
CA LEU A 318 -26.94 13.57 18.68
C LEU A 318 -25.64 14.35 18.40
N GLY A 319 -25.70 15.41 17.59
CA GLY A 319 -24.49 16.14 17.18
C GLY A 319 -23.53 15.23 16.41
N ALA A 320 -24.10 14.32 15.58
CA ALA A 320 -23.30 13.40 14.80
C ALA A 320 -22.37 14.21 13.90
N GLU A 321 -21.12 14.33 14.31
CA GLU A 321 -20.04 14.73 13.42
C GLU A 321 -19.96 13.68 12.32
N SER A 322 -19.79 14.13 11.07
CA SER A 322 -19.49 13.23 9.97
C SER A 322 -18.26 12.43 10.36
N LEU A 323 -18.44 11.13 10.54
CA LEU A 323 -17.31 10.24 10.79
C LEU A 323 -16.33 10.44 9.64
N PRO A 324 -15.02 10.59 9.94
CA PRO A 324 -14.02 10.70 8.90
C PRO A 324 -14.12 9.47 8.00
N GLU A 325 -14.05 9.69 6.69
CA GLU A 325 -14.02 8.61 5.71
C GLU A 325 -12.82 7.72 6.03
N LEU A 326 -13.08 6.42 6.18
CA LEU A 326 -12.03 5.48 6.55
C LEU A 326 -11.07 5.34 5.38
N ASP A 327 -9.90 5.95 5.49
CA ASP A 327 -8.86 5.90 4.50
C ASP A 327 -8.54 4.44 4.13
N THR A 328 -8.68 4.14 2.84
CA THR A 328 -8.04 2.98 2.25
C THR A 328 -6.53 3.20 2.35
N PRO A 329 -5.73 2.17 2.60
CA PRO A 329 -4.29 2.34 2.62
C PRO A 329 -3.85 2.96 1.29
N GLU A 330 -3.10 4.04 1.37
CA GLU A 330 -2.52 4.68 0.20
C GLU A 330 -1.63 3.70 -0.58
N THR A 331 -1.27 4.06 -1.79
CA THR A 331 -0.40 3.29 -2.69
C THR A 331 0.89 2.80 -2.04
N THR A 332 1.40 3.55 -1.08
CA THR A 332 2.62 3.24 -0.31
C THR A 332 2.36 2.29 0.86
N GLY A 333 1.11 1.89 1.10
CA GLY A 333 0.71 1.14 2.29
C GLY A 333 0.78 1.96 3.59
N LEU A 334 1.04 3.26 3.50
CA LEU A 334 1.01 4.17 4.64
C LEU A 334 -0.44 4.38 5.09
N ILE A 335 -0.63 4.45 6.38
CA ILE A 335 -1.91 4.79 7.00
C ILE A 335 -1.67 6.02 7.87
N GLU A 336 -1.97 7.19 7.32
CA GLU A 336 -1.83 8.46 8.02
C GLU A 336 -3.14 8.82 8.73
N THR A 337 -3.42 8.15 9.85
CA THR A 337 -4.54 8.52 10.71
C THR A 337 -4.06 9.15 12.01
N PRO A 338 -4.83 10.09 12.60
CA PRO A 338 -4.48 10.73 13.86
C PRO A 338 -4.24 9.72 14.99
N GLU A 339 -4.96 8.60 14.99
CA GLU A 339 -4.87 7.53 15.98
C GLU A 339 -3.52 6.81 15.91
N ILE A 340 -3.03 6.55 14.71
CA ILE A 340 -1.71 5.91 14.50
C ILE A 340 -0.61 6.88 14.92
N SER A 341 -0.71 8.14 14.53
CA SER A 341 0.25 9.17 14.94
C SER A 341 0.30 9.31 16.47
N ALA A 342 -0.86 9.30 17.13
CA ALA A 342 -0.96 9.33 18.59
C ALA A 342 -0.38 8.06 19.24
N ALA A 343 -0.63 6.88 18.67
CA ALA A 343 -0.08 5.62 19.16
C ALA A 343 1.45 5.57 19.02
N LEU A 344 1.99 6.05 17.93
CA LEU A 344 3.44 6.12 17.69
C LEU A 344 4.12 7.11 18.64
N LEU A 345 3.49 8.28 18.89
CA LEU A 345 3.98 9.26 19.87
C LEU A 345 3.99 8.71 21.30
N ASN A 346 2.96 7.98 21.70
CA ASN A 346 2.88 7.35 23.02
C ASN A 346 3.91 6.22 23.20
N LEU A 347 4.25 5.50 22.15
CA LEU A 347 5.34 4.51 22.18
C LEU A 347 6.70 5.18 22.32
N ALA A 348 6.91 6.35 21.72
CA ALA A 348 8.14 7.13 21.87
C ALA A 348 8.30 7.74 23.27
N THR A 349 7.21 7.96 24.01
CA THR A 349 7.23 8.52 25.37
C THR A 349 7.35 7.46 26.48
N THR A 350 7.19 6.17 26.16
CA THR A 350 7.25 5.05 27.13
C THR A 350 8.58 4.29 27.14
N THR A 351 9.56 4.66 26.32
CA THR A 351 10.93 4.15 26.42
C THR A 351 11.74 5.04 27.35
N PRO A 352 12.23 4.52 28.49
CA PRO A 352 13.10 5.27 29.40
C PRO A 352 14.47 5.53 28.80
#